data_53e7a95f6479ea63d1e0fa80d9b6027e
#
_entry.id   53e7a95f6479ea63d1e0fa80d9b6027e
#
_cell.length_a   1.000
_cell.length_b   1.000
_cell.length_c   1.000
_cell.angle_alpha   90.00
_cell.angle_beta   90.00
_cell.angle_gamma   90.00
#
_symmetry.space_group_name_H-M   'P 1'
#
loop_
_entity.id
_entity.type
_entity.pdbx_description
1 polymer ?
#
loop_
_entity_poly.entity_id
_entity_poly.type
_entity_poly.pdbx_seq_one_letter_code
_entity_poly.pdbx_strand_id
1 'polypeptide(L)'
;MNRKLSLSNIALLSVGISSMTCQAQVPAKPNVIYIYADDMGKGMLSAYGQRHFTTPNIDRMVTKGTSFDNAYGCMLSAPARASLLTGYHDCHPDKWVISKGGKFIPATDDLSSIPAMEKEIDAEDILLGKGDYYLPQVFKQAGYVTAEIGKLEWGFTATRKQMKEHGWDYYYGYLDHVRCHGFYPPFLFDNGEIVTIEGNTHKNCGKSIENETETAYLERWNRNGKAVYSQDLFLDKILSFIRANKDKPFFLFHPTQLPHGPVAIPAVHPELANNPELTPIEKEYASMVKLLDDNVGAIMNELRRLGLDKNTILVFAADNGHETYYSQKGRCEKPYRNMQTGTLFDDYTDKYYSDLAGDIFNGNAGMAGLKRSNLDGGVHIPLIFYGEGIIPAGVKSQELVSNYDFLPTIAEMLQVSLPVKKDGISFLPTLVKGEKIPAGRYVVFGSNYGPGILTGEGWKLRYYRAKDVFELYNLKDDPQERHDLSGQYPEKVEKLKKILLKECDENIDNGINKAG
;
A
#
# COMPACT_ATOMS: atom_id res chain seq x y z
N MET A 1 35.12 -71.94 38.27
CA MET A 1 34.56 -72.03 36.92
C MET A 1 34.00 -70.68 36.53
N ASN A 2 34.82 -69.90 35.83
CA ASN A 2 34.47 -68.52 35.40
C ASN A 2 33.83 -68.55 34.04
N ARG A 3 32.62 -68.04 33.88
CA ARG A 3 32.03 -67.72 32.57
C ARG A 3 32.05 -66.18 32.37
N LYS A 4 32.84 -65.75 31.39
CA LYS A 4 32.82 -64.36 30.88
C LYS A 4 31.61 -64.17 29.99
N LEU A 5 30.84 -63.16 30.23
CA LEU A 5 29.78 -62.65 29.32
C LEU A 5 30.39 -61.62 28.38
N SER A 6 30.22 -61.86 27.08
CA SER A 6 30.63 -60.93 26.00
C SER A 6 29.62 -59.82 25.80
N LEU A 7 30.07 -58.59 25.74
CA LEU A 7 29.27 -57.44 25.38
C LEU A 7 29.18 -57.37 23.85
N SER A 8 27.97 -57.47 23.32
CA SER A 8 27.66 -57.26 21.91
C SER A 8 27.56 -55.75 21.61
N ASN A 9 28.25 -55.33 20.57
CA ASN A 9 28.24 -53.99 20.04
C ASN A 9 26.85 -53.66 19.45
N ILE A 10 26.16 -52.65 19.98
CA ILE A 10 24.99 -52.02 19.37
C ILE A 10 25.52 -50.85 18.53
N ALA A 11 25.51 -51.01 17.21
CA ALA A 11 25.76 -49.91 16.27
C ALA A 11 24.54 -49.00 16.21
N LEU A 12 24.65 -47.78 16.71
CA LEU A 12 23.68 -46.72 16.47
C LEU A 12 23.80 -46.24 15.01
N LEU A 13 22.81 -46.60 14.19
CA LEU A 13 22.61 -45.91 12.90
C LEU A 13 22.03 -44.50 13.16
N SER A 14 22.85 -43.47 13.04
CA SER A 14 22.40 -42.09 12.95
C SER A 14 21.83 -41.87 11.55
N VAL A 15 20.51 -41.85 11.44
CA VAL A 15 19.82 -41.37 10.22
C VAL A 15 19.96 -39.85 10.21
N GLY A 16 20.91 -39.36 9.43
CA GLY A 16 21.03 -37.94 9.12
C GLY A 16 19.83 -37.51 8.28
N ILE A 17 18.89 -36.78 8.87
CA ILE A 17 17.86 -36.07 8.14
C ILE A 17 18.57 -34.86 7.50
N SER A 18 19.01 -35.01 6.25
CA SER A 18 19.38 -33.88 5.41
C SER A 18 18.11 -33.09 5.11
N SER A 19 17.91 -31.99 5.80
CA SER A 19 16.94 -30.99 5.38
C SER A 19 17.40 -30.44 4.02
N MET A 20 16.83 -30.94 2.93
CA MET A 20 16.93 -30.28 1.62
C MET A 20 16.23 -28.94 1.75
N THR A 21 16.99 -27.89 1.97
CA THR A 21 16.53 -26.52 1.74
C THR A 21 16.28 -26.41 0.23
N CYS A 22 15.00 -26.52 -0.17
CA CYS A 22 14.59 -26.19 -1.53
C CYS A 22 14.89 -24.68 -1.70
N GLN A 23 16.00 -24.34 -2.35
CA GLN A 23 16.29 -22.97 -2.72
C GLN A 23 15.22 -22.54 -3.73
N ALA A 24 14.46 -21.52 -3.37
CA ALA A 24 13.49 -20.91 -4.27
C ALA A 24 14.27 -20.35 -5.48
N GLN A 25 13.89 -20.81 -6.68
CA GLN A 25 14.51 -20.36 -7.92
C GLN A 25 13.50 -19.49 -8.66
N VAL A 26 13.76 -18.18 -8.69
CA VAL A 26 12.95 -17.25 -9.47
C VAL A 26 13.02 -17.64 -10.94
N PRO A 27 11.90 -17.87 -11.63
CA PRO A 27 11.87 -18.08 -13.07
C PRO A 27 12.55 -16.92 -13.79
N ALA A 28 13.04 -17.13 -15.01
CA ALA A 28 13.73 -16.08 -15.77
C ALA A 28 12.83 -14.83 -16.00
N LYS A 29 11.52 -15.04 -16.13
CA LYS A 29 10.53 -13.96 -16.31
C LYS A 29 9.20 -14.33 -15.63
N PRO A 30 9.07 -14.26 -14.30
CA PRO A 30 7.80 -14.52 -13.63
C PRO A 30 6.81 -13.41 -13.94
N ASN A 31 5.52 -13.71 -14.06
CA ASN A 31 4.51 -12.67 -14.02
C ASN A 31 4.56 -11.96 -12.66
N VAL A 32 4.22 -10.69 -12.65
CA VAL A 32 4.12 -9.91 -11.41
C VAL A 32 2.76 -9.24 -11.35
N ILE A 33 2.03 -9.48 -10.28
CA ILE A 33 0.78 -8.77 -9.96
C ILE A 33 1.00 -8.03 -8.65
N TYR A 34 0.84 -6.71 -8.66
CA TYR A 34 0.97 -5.86 -7.48
C TYR A 34 -0.40 -5.29 -7.10
N ILE A 35 -0.96 -5.74 -5.99
CA ILE A 35 -2.21 -5.23 -5.42
C ILE A 35 -1.87 -4.19 -4.35
N TYR A 36 -2.31 -2.96 -4.55
CA TYR A 36 -1.97 -1.82 -3.71
C TYR A 36 -3.25 -1.28 -3.05
N ALA A 37 -3.47 -1.65 -1.80
CA ALA A 37 -4.61 -1.23 -1.00
C ALA A 37 -4.49 0.27 -0.63
N ASP A 38 -5.62 0.95 -0.50
CA ASP A 38 -5.71 2.38 -0.25
C ASP A 38 -6.12 2.64 1.21
N ASP A 39 -5.25 3.29 2.00
CA ASP A 39 -5.46 3.65 3.41
C ASP A 39 -5.69 2.47 4.38
N MET A 40 -5.02 1.37 4.14
CA MET A 40 -5.22 0.17 4.94
C MET A 40 -4.04 -0.11 5.88
N GLY A 41 -4.24 0.13 7.17
CA GLY A 41 -3.27 -0.24 8.19
C GLY A 41 -3.17 -1.76 8.37
N LYS A 42 -2.02 -2.20 8.86
CA LYS A 42 -1.67 -3.60 9.13
C LYS A 42 -2.68 -4.33 10.02
N GLY A 43 -3.26 -3.61 11.01
CA GLY A 43 -4.25 -4.14 11.94
C GLY A 43 -5.58 -4.55 11.32
N MET A 44 -5.80 -4.21 10.05
CA MET A 44 -7.00 -4.65 9.31
C MET A 44 -6.89 -6.08 8.76
N LEU A 45 -5.74 -6.74 8.89
CA LEU A 45 -5.53 -8.12 8.45
C LEU A 45 -5.52 -9.09 9.62
N SER A 46 -6.21 -10.23 9.50
CA SER A 46 -6.26 -11.24 10.58
C SER A 46 -4.89 -11.87 10.88
N ALA A 47 -3.99 -11.96 9.90
CA ALA A 47 -2.60 -12.37 10.12
C ALA A 47 -1.81 -11.41 11.04
N TYR A 48 -2.25 -10.19 11.21
CA TYR A 48 -1.64 -9.16 12.07
C TYR A 48 -2.53 -8.75 13.26
N GLY A 49 -3.56 -9.56 13.59
CA GLY A 49 -4.31 -9.42 14.83
C GLY A 49 -5.72 -8.88 14.72
N GLN A 50 -6.29 -8.69 13.53
CA GLN A 50 -7.72 -8.40 13.38
C GLN A 50 -8.56 -9.54 13.98
N ARG A 51 -9.55 -9.20 14.82
CA ARG A 51 -10.36 -10.18 15.57
C ARG A 51 -11.84 -10.19 15.19
N HIS A 52 -12.32 -9.14 14.53
CA HIS A 52 -13.74 -8.98 14.23
C HIS A 52 -14.15 -9.61 12.89
N PHE A 53 -13.18 -9.92 12.04
CA PHE A 53 -13.36 -10.62 10.77
C PHE A 53 -12.04 -11.24 10.30
N THR A 54 -12.12 -12.09 9.28
CA THR A 54 -10.96 -12.81 8.72
C THR A 54 -10.60 -12.33 7.31
N THR A 55 -9.32 -12.45 6.94
CA THR A 55 -8.79 -12.16 5.59
C THR A 55 -8.03 -13.38 5.05
N PRO A 56 -8.73 -14.52 4.81
CA PRO A 56 -8.08 -15.82 4.61
C PRO A 56 -7.18 -15.90 3.36
N ASN A 57 -7.48 -15.12 2.31
CA ASN A 57 -6.69 -15.13 1.08
C ASN A 57 -5.37 -14.36 1.25
N ILE A 58 -5.43 -13.19 1.88
CA ILE A 58 -4.22 -12.40 2.21
C ILE A 58 -3.41 -13.12 3.31
N ASP A 59 -4.07 -13.70 4.31
CA ASP A 59 -3.41 -14.50 5.35
C ASP A 59 -2.67 -15.71 4.75
N ARG A 60 -3.22 -16.31 3.68
CA ARG A 60 -2.53 -17.34 2.91
C ARG A 60 -1.26 -16.80 2.28
N MET A 61 -1.26 -15.57 1.73
CA MET A 61 -0.04 -14.96 1.21
C MET A 61 1.01 -14.78 2.32
N VAL A 62 0.60 -14.34 3.52
CA VAL A 62 1.49 -14.22 4.69
C VAL A 62 2.07 -15.58 5.10
N THR A 63 1.24 -16.62 5.17
CA THR A 63 1.66 -17.94 5.67
C THR A 63 2.41 -18.79 4.65
N LYS A 64 2.21 -18.53 3.37
CA LYS A 64 2.80 -19.28 2.24
C LYS A 64 3.76 -18.47 1.39
N GLY A 65 4.09 -17.26 1.81
CA GLY A 65 5.00 -16.34 1.17
C GLY A 65 5.98 -15.72 2.16
N THR A 66 6.52 -14.57 1.79
CA THR A 66 7.41 -13.74 2.61
C THR A 66 6.73 -12.43 2.93
N SER A 67 6.61 -12.09 4.21
CA SER A 67 6.16 -10.78 4.68
C SER A 67 7.30 -9.98 5.27
N PHE A 68 7.24 -8.65 5.12
CA PHE A 68 8.17 -7.71 5.75
C PHE A 68 7.49 -7.03 6.93
N ASP A 69 8.03 -7.24 8.13
CA ASP A 69 7.45 -6.63 9.33
C ASP A 69 7.78 -5.14 9.44
N ASN A 70 8.89 -4.70 8.83
CA ASN A 70 9.35 -3.30 8.81
C ASN A 70 9.29 -2.73 7.38
N ALA A 71 8.08 -2.62 6.84
CA ALA A 71 7.83 -2.05 5.51
C ALA A 71 7.14 -0.69 5.63
N TYR A 72 7.63 0.30 4.86
CA TYR A 72 7.18 1.68 4.94
C TYR A 72 6.71 2.19 3.59
N GLY A 73 5.56 2.88 3.60
CA GLY A 73 5.02 3.66 2.50
C GLY A 73 5.25 5.15 2.71
N CYS A 74 4.44 5.96 2.04
CA CYS A 74 4.35 7.39 2.33
C CYS A 74 3.16 7.66 3.24
N MET A 75 2.98 8.92 3.62
CA MET A 75 1.88 9.31 4.52
C MET A 75 0.51 9.44 3.82
N LEU A 76 0.48 9.37 2.49
CA LEU A 76 -0.69 9.63 1.64
C LEU A 76 -0.56 8.91 0.30
N SER A 77 -1.70 8.56 -0.30
CA SER A 77 -1.80 7.73 -1.51
C SER A 77 -1.05 8.24 -2.74
N ALA A 78 -1.13 9.54 -3.07
CA ALA A 78 -0.50 10.07 -4.28
C ALA A 78 1.05 10.04 -4.18
N PRO A 79 1.70 10.56 -3.11
CA PRO A 79 3.14 10.38 -2.93
C PRO A 79 3.55 8.90 -2.86
N ALA A 80 2.76 8.04 -2.25
CA ALA A 80 3.10 6.62 -2.15
C ALA A 80 3.14 5.94 -3.53
N ARG A 81 2.19 6.26 -4.41
CA ARG A 81 2.23 5.77 -5.81
C ARG A 81 3.40 6.35 -6.58
N ALA A 82 3.66 7.67 -6.45
CA ALA A 82 4.82 8.29 -7.06
C ALA A 82 6.12 7.61 -6.63
N SER A 83 6.31 7.41 -5.33
CA SER A 83 7.49 6.73 -4.77
C SER A 83 7.66 5.31 -5.31
N LEU A 84 6.58 4.51 -5.34
CA LEU A 84 6.59 3.15 -5.88
C LEU A 84 6.98 3.12 -7.37
N LEU A 85 6.35 3.99 -8.18
CA LEU A 85 6.51 3.99 -9.63
C LEU A 85 7.82 4.63 -10.10
N THR A 86 8.39 5.55 -9.31
CA THR A 86 9.59 6.30 -9.69
C THR A 86 10.87 5.82 -8.99
N GLY A 87 10.76 5.15 -7.82
CA GLY A 87 11.90 4.74 -7.01
C GLY A 87 12.55 5.86 -6.20
N TYR A 88 11.86 7.00 -6.03
CA TYR A 88 12.28 8.12 -5.21
C TYR A 88 11.36 8.31 -4.01
N HIS A 89 11.88 8.73 -2.87
CA HIS A 89 11.06 9.07 -1.70
C HIS A 89 10.41 10.45 -1.85
N ASP A 90 9.46 10.77 -0.98
CA ASP A 90 8.57 11.93 -1.07
C ASP A 90 9.11 13.22 -0.41
N CYS A 91 10.42 13.26 -0.13
CA CYS A 91 11.08 14.45 0.38
C CYS A 91 11.88 15.24 -0.70
N HIS A 92 11.72 14.88 -1.97
CA HIS A 92 12.29 15.60 -3.11
C HIS A 92 11.23 16.43 -3.82
N PRO A 93 11.43 17.76 -3.99
CA PRO A 93 10.43 18.64 -4.62
C PRO A 93 10.43 18.57 -6.16
N ASP A 94 11.47 18.00 -6.77
CA ASP A 94 11.73 18.07 -8.21
C ASP A 94 11.63 16.72 -8.94
N LYS A 95 11.37 15.61 -8.23
CA LYS A 95 11.32 14.28 -8.84
C LYS A 95 9.98 13.97 -9.47
N TRP A 96 8.91 14.51 -8.94
CA TRP A 96 7.56 14.40 -9.46
C TRP A 96 6.64 15.46 -8.85
N VAL A 97 5.55 15.75 -9.54
CA VAL A 97 4.52 16.68 -9.07
C VAL A 97 3.20 15.94 -8.88
N ILE A 98 2.47 16.33 -7.86
CA ILE A 98 1.09 15.88 -7.65
C ILE A 98 0.15 16.92 -8.25
N SER A 99 -0.51 16.57 -9.34
CA SER A 99 -1.49 17.41 -10.00
C SER A 99 -2.74 17.64 -9.13
N LYS A 100 -3.47 18.71 -9.37
CA LYS A 100 -4.71 19.02 -8.65
C LYS A 100 -5.81 18.02 -9.06
N GLY A 101 -6.53 17.46 -8.07
CA GLY A 101 -7.66 16.55 -8.28
C GLY A 101 -8.96 17.25 -8.65
N GLY A 102 -9.95 16.44 -9.05
CA GLY A 102 -11.31 16.90 -9.38
C GLY A 102 -11.45 17.51 -10.78
N LYS A 103 -10.41 17.50 -11.58
CA LYS A 103 -10.39 18.12 -12.92
C LYS A 103 -11.41 17.48 -13.89
N PHE A 104 -11.67 16.16 -13.77
CA PHE A 104 -12.64 15.47 -14.63
C PHE A 104 -14.07 15.41 -14.09
N ILE A 105 -14.36 16.01 -12.92
CA ILE A 105 -15.74 16.05 -12.40
C ILE A 105 -16.71 16.76 -13.36
N PRO A 106 -16.37 17.95 -13.92
CA PRO A 106 -17.24 18.63 -14.88
C PRO A 106 -17.45 17.86 -16.19
N ALA A 107 -16.48 17.02 -16.58
CA ALA A 107 -16.58 16.23 -17.81
C ALA A 107 -17.77 15.25 -17.81
N THR A 108 -18.37 14.93 -16.67
CA THR A 108 -19.58 14.09 -16.59
C THR A 108 -20.77 14.71 -17.34
N ASP A 109 -20.84 16.03 -17.45
CA ASP A 109 -21.90 16.73 -18.20
C ASP A 109 -21.60 16.78 -19.70
N ASP A 110 -20.31 16.83 -20.08
CA ASP A 110 -19.86 16.87 -21.47
C ASP A 110 -18.50 16.17 -21.62
N LEU A 111 -18.55 14.90 -22.01
CA LEU A 111 -17.35 14.07 -22.21
C LEU A 111 -16.45 14.61 -23.33
N SER A 112 -16.97 15.41 -24.27
CA SER A 112 -16.16 16.02 -25.35
C SER A 112 -15.18 17.08 -24.84
N SER A 113 -15.34 17.57 -23.61
CA SER A 113 -14.44 18.51 -22.95
C SER A 113 -13.12 17.89 -22.47
N ILE A 114 -13.04 16.56 -22.36
CA ILE A 114 -11.89 15.84 -21.79
C ILE A 114 -10.57 16.18 -22.49
N PRO A 115 -10.46 16.20 -23.84
CA PRO A 115 -9.17 16.54 -24.48
C PRO A 115 -8.63 17.95 -24.14
N ALA A 116 -9.52 18.91 -23.92
CA ALA A 116 -9.12 20.26 -23.49
C ALA A 116 -8.62 20.24 -22.04
N MET A 117 -9.30 19.52 -21.16
CA MET A 117 -8.88 19.34 -19.76
C MET A 117 -7.53 18.62 -19.65
N GLU A 118 -7.32 17.56 -20.44
CA GLU A 118 -6.03 16.84 -20.47
C GLU A 118 -4.86 17.76 -20.86
N LYS A 119 -5.08 18.63 -21.84
CA LYS A 119 -4.04 19.59 -22.27
C LYS A 119 -3.63 20.56 -21.14
N GLU A 120 -4.57 20.97 -20.31
CA GLU A 120 -4.28 21.82 -19.15
C GLU A 120 -3.52 21.03 -18.08
N ILE A 121 -3.91 19.77 -17.81
CA ILE A 121 -3.25 18.91 -16.84
C ILE A 121 -1.82 18.60 -17.28
N ASP A 122 -1.60 18.24 -18.54
CA ASP A 122 -0.26 17.96 -19.09
C ASP A 122 0.69 19.15 -18.98
N ALA A 123 0.17 20.38 -18.94
CA ALA A 123 0.98 21.57 -18.77
C ALA A 123 1.44 21.81 -17.32
N GLU A 124 0.78 21.17 -16.35
CA GLU A 124 1.08 21.29 -14.91
C GLU A 124 1.95 20.13 -14.39
N ASP A 125 2.13 19.07 -15.18
CA ASP A 125 2.82 17.85 -14.74
C ASP A 125 4.32 17.88 -15.04
N ILE A 126 5.10 17.24 -14.16
CA ILE A 126 6.54 17.05 -14.33
C ILE A 126 6.80 15.58 -14.57
N LEU A 127 7.28 15.25 -15.77
CA LEU A 127 7.80 13.93 -16.10
C LEU A 127 9.22 13.78 -15.57
N LEU A 128 9.64 12.52 -15.34
CA LEU A 128 11.03 12.21 -15.01
C LEU A 128 11.99 12.71 -16.10
N GLY A 129 13.21 13.03 -15.70
CA GLY A 129 14.26 13.46 -16.59
C GLY A 129 14.50 12.48 -17.75
N LYS A 130 14.96 13.00 -18.90
CA LYS A 130 15.26 12.18 -20.09
C LYS A 130 16.24 11.05 -19.75
N GLY A 131 15.88 9.83 -20.10
CA GLY A 131 16.70 8.65 -19.86
C GLY A 131 16.48 7.99 -18.51
N ASP A 132 15.59 8.50 -17.68
CA ASP A 132 15.13 7.81 -16.47
C ASP A 132 13.98 6.85 -16.77
N TYR A 133 13.69 5.93 -15.86
CA TYR A 133 12.63 4.95 -15.99
C TYR A 133 11.61 5.00 -14.87
N TYR A 134 10.34 4.85 -15.26
CA TYR A 134 9.26 4.44 -14.38
C TYR A 134 9.23 2.91 -14.24
N LEU A 135 8.61 2.42 -13.21
CA LEU A 135 8.48 0.99 -12.96
C LEU A 135 7.93 0.20 -14.18
N PRO A 136 6.82 0.60 -14.85
CA PRO A 136 6.34 -0.14 -16.02
C PRO A 136 7.33 -0.13 -17.19
N GLN A 137 8.14 0.93 -17.34
CA GLN A 137 9.19 0.96 -18.38
C GLN A 137 10.31 -0.05 -18.10
N VAL A 138 10.65 -0.33 -16.84
CA VAL A 138 11.58 -1.40 -16.45
C VAL A 138 11.05 -2.75 -16.93
N PHE A 139 9.77 -3.03 -16.68
CA PHE A 139 9.13 -4.25 -17.16
C PHE A 139 9.08 -4.34 -18.69
N LYS A 140 8.75 -3.25 -19.38
CA LYS A 140 8.74 -3.20 -20.86
C LYS A 140 10.12 -3.50 -21.46
N GLN A 141 11.17 -2.93 -20.89
CA GLN A 141 12.55 -3.22 -21.34
C GLN A 141 12.88 -4.71 -21.21
N ALA A 142 12.35 -5.38 -20.20
CA ALA A 142 12.48 -6.82 -20.04
C ALA A 142 11.53 -7.65 -20.94
N GLY A 143 10.68 -6.99 -21.75
CA GLY A 143 9.75 -7.64 -22.70
C GLY A 143 8.42 -8.10 -22.08
N TYR A 144 7.99 -7.45 -21.01
CA TYR A 144 6.67 -7.66 -20.40
C TYR A 144 5.58 -6.85 -21.07
N VAL A 145 4.36 -7.36 -21.01
CA VAL A 145 3.14 -6.57 -21.22
C VAL A 145 2.77 -5.93 -19.88
N THR A 146 2.50 -4.62 -19.88
CA THR A 146 2.24 -3.84 -18.67
C THR A 146 0.80 -3.39 -18.59
N ALA A 147 0.17 -3.51 -17.42
CA ALA A 147 -1.18 -3.03 -17.19
C ALA A 147 -1.35 -2.33 -15.86
N GLU A 148 -2.21 -1.29 -15.84
CA GLU A 148 -2.68 -0.65 -14.62
C GLU A 148 -4.21 -0.63 -14.59
N ILE A 149 -4.82 -1.15 -13.51
CA ILE A 149 -6.27 -1.28 -13.38
C ILE A 149 -6.70 -0.78 -12.00
N GLY A 150 -7.49 0.32 -11.97
CA GLY A 150 -7.99 0.88 -10.71
C GLY A 150 -7.91 2.41 -10.62
N LYS A 151 -7.26 2.91 -9.59
CA LYS A 151 -6.98 4.33 -9.31
C LYS A 151 -5.64 4.69 -9.95
N LEU A 152 -5.70 5.14 -11.21
CA LEU A 152 -4.53 5.18 -12.10
C LEU A 152 -3.54 6.29 -11.73
N GLU A 153 -2.24 5.98 -11.87
CA GLU A 153 -1.09 6.87 -11.73
C GLU A 153 -0.91 7.48 -10.32
N TRP A 154 -0.06 8.48 -10.19
CA TRP A 154 0.24 9.11 -8.90
C TRP A 154 -0.36 10.50 -8.72
N GLY A 155 -0.54 11.27 -9.80
CA GLY A 155 -1.19 12.56 -9.71
C GLY A 155 -2.62 12.44 -9.22
N PHE A 156 -3.16 13.49 -8.55
CA PHE A 156 -4.59 13.47 -8.27
C PHE A 156 -5.43 13.49 -9.54
N THR A 157 -4.88 13.98 -10.64
CA THR A 157 -5.43 13.80 -11.98
C THR A 157 -4.30 13.49 -12.96
N ALA A 158 -4.46 12.44 -13.79
CA ALA A 158 -3.55 12.05 -14.84
C ALA A 158 -4.23 12.15 -16.21
N THR A 159 -3.48 11.93 -17.29
CA THR A 159 -3.98 11.99 -18.67
C THR A 159 -3.68 10.70 -19.43
N ARG A 160 -4.41 10.49 -20.53
CA ARG A 160 -4.16 9.37 -21.43
C ARG A 160 -2.77 9.42 -22.09
N LYS A 161 -2.23 10.62 -22.28
CA LYS A 161 -0.86 10.83 -22.77
C LYS A 161 0.16 10.34 -21.73
N GLN A 162 0.01 10.74 -20.46
CA GLN A 162 0.88 10.32 -19.36
C GLN A 162 0.90 8.81 -19.20
N MET A 163 -0.28 8.14 -19.22
CA MET A 163 -0.37 6.67 -19.18
C MET A 163 0.55 6.01 -20.21
N LYS A 164 0.51 6.50 -21.46
CA LYS A 164 1.32 5.97 -22.56
C LYS A 164 2.83 6.27 -22.36
N GLU A 165 3.16 7.48 -21.98
CA GLU A 165 4.56 7.93 -21.78
C GLU A 165 5.21 7.22 -20.59
N HIS A 166 4.44 6.91 -19.55
CA HIS A 166 4.92 6.17 -18.39
C HIS A 166 5.13 4.67 -18.65
N GLY A 167 4.62 4.16 -19.77
CA GLY A 167 4.95 2.81 -20.22
C GLY A 167 3.84 1.76 -20.03
N TRP A 168 2.60 2.18 -19.85
CA TRP A 168 1.46 1.28 -19.77
C TRP A 168 0.99 0.85 -21.15
N ASP A 169 0.94 -0.47 -21.40
CA ASP A 169 0.37 -1.05 -22.63
C ASP A 169 -1.14 -1.15 -22.57
N TYR A 170 -1.69 -1.33 -21.36
CA TYR A 170 -3.11 -1.37 -21.07
C TYR A 170 -3.42 -0.64 -19.77
N TYR A 171 -4.54 0.07 -19.71
CA TYR A 171 -5.04 0.64 -18.46
C TYR A 171 -6.56 0.72 -18.45
N TYR A 172 -7.14 0.54 -17.26
CA TYR A 172 -8.57 0.65 -17.04
C TYR A 172 -8.86 1.26 -15.66
N GLY A 173 -9.61 2.37 -15.62
CA GLY A 173 -9.95 2.96 -14.32
C GLY A 173 -10.17 4.47 -14.35
N TYR A 174 -9.91 5.07 -13.19
CA TYR A 174 -10.05 6.51 -12.98
C TYR A 174 -8.72 7.22 -13.24
N LEU A 175 -8.75 8.27 -14.05
CA LEU A 175 -7.64 9.23 -14.17
C LEU A 175 -7.77 10.42 -13.21
N ASP A 176 -8.75 10.42 -12.29
CA ASP A 176 -8.97 11.47 -11.30
C ASP A 176 -9.25 10.85 -9.94
N HIS A 177 -8.34 11.06 -8.99
CA HIS A 177 -8.39 10.45 -7.67
C HIS A 177 -9.54 10.99 -6.80
N VAL A 178 -10.02 12.22 -7.03
CA VAL A 178 -11.20 12.74 -6.31
C VAL A 178 -12.44 11.93 -6.70
N ARG A 179 -12.55 11.52 -7.98
CA ARG A 179 -13.64 10.64 -8.43
C ARG A 179 -13.51 9.21 -7.88
N CYS A 180 -12.28 8.76 -7.60
CA CYS A 180 -12.05 7.46 -6.95
C CYS A 180 -12.59 7.38 -5.51
N HIS A 181 -12.96 8.49 -4.89
CA HIS A 181 -13.63 8.49 -3.58
C HIS A 181 -15.12 8.14 -3.67
N GLY A 182 -15.63 7.89 -4.88
CA GLY A 182 -16.92 7.27 -5.15
C GLY A 182 -16.73 5.96 -5.91
N PHE A 183 -17.67 5.03 -5.77
CA PHE A 183 -17.53 3.66 -6.28
C PHE A 183 -18.50 3.34 -7.43
N TYR A 184 -19.25 4.32 -7.90
CA TYR A 184 -20.26 4.17 -8.96
C TYR A 184 -19.99 5.16 -10.09
N PRO A 185 -18.90 4.95 -10.87
CA PRO A 185 -18.47 5.90 -11.90
C PRO A 185 -19.46 5.99 -13.06
N PRO A 186 -19.86 7.19 -13.50
CA PRO A 186 -20.64 7.34 -14.74
C PRO A 186 -19.82 7.06 -15.99
N PHE A 187 -18.50 7.21 -15.93
CA PHE A 187 -17.56 6.77 -16.96
C PHE A 187 -16.20 6.42 -16.38
N LEU A 188 -15.46 5.59 -17.10
CA LEU A 188 -14.07 5.22 -16.86
C LEU A 188 -13.27 5.33 -18.15
N PHE A 189 -11.94 5.19 -18.05
CA PHE A 189 -11.04 5.11 -19.20
C PHE A 189 -10.63 3.66 -19.44
N ASP A 190 -10.76 3.18 -20.68
CA ASP A 190 -10.34 1.84 -21.12
C ASP A 190 -9.33 2.01 -22.25
N ASN A 191 -8.05 1.95 -21.92
CA ASN A 191 -6.92 2.06 -22.83
C ASN A 191 -7.02 3.23 -23.84
N GLY A 192 -7.39 4.38 -23.33
CA GLY A 192 -7.55 5.63 -24.12
C GLY A 192 -8.96 5.92 -24.58
N GLU A 193 -9.87 4.96 -24.53
CA GLU A 193 -11.28 5.18 -24.82
C GLU A 193 -12.07 5.55 -23.57
N ILE A 194 -13.05 6.42 -23.71
CA ILE A 194 -13.97 6.80 -22.64
C ILE A 194 -15.15 5.84 -22.68
N VAL A 195 -15.34 5.07 -21.61
CA VAL A 195 -16.41 4.10 -21.49
C VAL A 195 -17.44 4.59 -20.49
N THR A 196 -18.66 4.84 -20.94
CA THR A 196 -19.81 5.19 -20.08
C THR A 196 -20.35 3.94 -19.39
N ILE A 197 -20.71 4.07 -18.10
CA ILE A 197 -21.26 2.98 -17.29
C ILE A 197 -22.76 3.21 -17.14
N GLU A 198 -23.54 2.38 -17.82
CA GLU A 198 -25.01 2.50 -17.82
C GLU A 198 -25.58 2.39 -16.39
N GLY A 199 -26.50 3.28 -16.08
CA GLY A 199 -27.16 3.33 -14.75
C GLY A 199 -26.37 4.04 -13.67
N ASN A 200 -25.14 4.45 -13.91
CA ASN A 200 -24.36 5.31 -13.00
C ASN A 200 -24.45 6.76 -13.46
N THR A 201 -25.05 7.65 -12.65
CA THR A 201 -25.36 9.03 -13.06
C THR A 201 -24.78 10.13 -12.18
N HIS A 202 -24.11 9.78 -11.08
CA HIS A 202 -23.57 10.76 -10.13
C HIS A 202 -22.21 11.29 -10.58
N LYS A 203 -22.05 12.62 -10.72
CA LYS A 203 -20.78 13.29 -11.08
C LYS A 203 -19.61 12.89 -10.19
N ASN A 204 -19.84 12.79 -8.88
CA ASN A 204 -18.84 12.37 -7.89
C ASN A 204 -18.81 10.85 -7.68
N CYS A 205 -19.24 10.08 -8.69
CA CYS A 205 -19.22 8.61 -8.66
C CYS A 205 -19.99 7.99 -7.47
N GLY A 206 -21.03 8.67 -7.00
CA GLY A 206 -21.82 8.22 -5.84
C GLY A 206 -21.07 8.30 -4.51
N LYS A 207 -20.09 9.20 -4.38
CA LYS A 207 -19.39 9.45 -3.12
C LYS A 207 -20.40 9.74 -2.01
N SER A 208 -20.30 9.00 -0.91
CA SER A 208 -21.13 9.19 0.28
C SER A 208 -20.54 10.26 1.21
N ILE A 209 -21.26 10.56 2.30
CA ILE A 209 -20.86 11.55 3.31
C ILE A 209 -19.97 10.85 4.36
N GLU A 210 -18.87 11.49 4.75
CA GLU A 210 -18.08 11.09 5.91
C GLU A 210 -18.76 11.52 7.21
N ASN A 211 -18.41 10.88 8.31
CA ASN A 211 -19.02 10.96 9.63
C ASN A 211 -20.46 10.39 9.64
N GLU A 212 -20.62 9.28 10.35
CA GLU A 212 -21.89 8.55 10.38
C GLU A 212 -23.01 9.39 10.98
N THR A 213 -24.05 9.56 10.19
CA THR A 213 -25.32 10.18 10.55
C THR A 213 -26.45 9.39 9.90
N GLU A 214 -27.69 9.59 10.33
CA GLU A 214 -28.88 8.99 9.67
C GLU A 214 -28.91 9.36 8.17
N THR A 215 -28.66 10.62 7.84
CA THR A 215 -28.59 11.08 6.44
C THR A 215 -27.49 10.37 5.66
N ALA A 216 -26.29 10.23 6.23
CA ALA A 216 -25.17 9.53 5.58
C ALA A 216 -25.51 8.05 5.33
N TYR A 217 -26.14 7.38 6.31
CA TYR A 217 -26.61 6.01 6.16
C TYR A 217 -27.63 5.86 5.03
N LEU A 218 -28.70 6.70 5.04
CA LEU A 218 -29.75 6.66 4.02
C LEU A 218 -29.20 6.94 2.61
N GLU A 219 -28.29 7.92 2.46
CA GLU A 219 -27.68 8.27 1.18
C GLU A 219 -26.75 7.14 0.68
N ARG A 220 -25.99 6.52 1.56
CA ARG A 220 -25.09 5.40 1.23
C ARG A 220 -25.86 4.21 0.68
N TRP A 221 -27.05 3.91 1.22
CA TRP A 221 -27.93 2.83 0.78
C TRP A 221 -28.91 3.19 -0.33
N ASN A 222 -29.01 4.48 -0.70
CA ASN A 222 -29.79 4.89 -1.86
C ASN A 222 -29.06 4.45 -3.16
N ARG A 223 -29.70 3.57 -3.92
CA ARG A 223 -29.17 2.98 -5.16
C ARG A 223 -29.53 3.73 -6.42
N ASN A 224 -30.31 4.80 -6.34
CA ASN A 224 -30.66 5.61 -7.51
C ASN A 224 -29.39 6.15 -8.16
N GLY A 225 -29.16 5.84 -9.44
CA GLY A 225 -27.98 6.25 -10.18
C GLY A 225 -26.67 5.57 -9.72
N LYS A 226 -26.75 4.44 -9.02
CA LYS A 226 -25.63 3.63 -8.51
C LYS A 226 -25.84 2.15 -8.90
N ALA A 227 -25.84 1.86 -10.21
CA ALA A 227 -26.15 0.53 -10.73
C ALA A 227 -24.95 -0.42 -10.72
N VAL A 228 -23.76 0.05 -11.09
CA VAL A 228 -22.58 -0.78 -11.29
C VAL A 228 -21.44 -0.33 -10.37
N TYR A 229 -20.96 -1.24 -9.54
CA TYR A 229 -19.88 -1.01 -8.60
C TYR A 229 -18.51 -1.13 -9.27
N SER A 230 -17.62 -0.18 -9.05
CA SER A 230 -16.33 -0.12 -9.74
C SER A 230 -15.42 -1.32 -9.49
N GLN A 231 -15.48 -1.92 -8.30
CA GLN A 231 -14.60 -3.04 -7.95
C GLN A 231 -14.95 -4.31 -8.73
N ASP A 232 -16.22 -4.50 -9.08
CA ASP A 232 -16.66 -5.60 -9.94
C ASP A 232 -16.07 -5.43 -11.35
N LEU A 233 -16.12 -4.20 -11.87
CA LEU A 233 -15.52 -3.86 -13.17
C LEU A 233 -14.00 -4.08 -13.17
N PHE A 234 -13.32 -3.69 -12.10
CA PHE A 234 -11.87 -3.87 -12.00
C PHE A 234 -11.50 -5.34 -11.93
N LEU A 235 -12.20 -6.14 -11.12
CA LEU A 235 -11.93 -7.57 -11.04
C LEU A 235 -12.13 -8.25 -12.39
N ASP A 236 -13.23 -7.95 -13.11
CA ASP A 236 -13.50 -8.49 -14.44
C ASP A 236 -12.38 -8.16 -15.44
N LYS A 237 -11.89 -6.90 -15.41
CA LYS A 237 -10.79 -6.47 -16.29
C LYS A 237 -9.47 -7.12 -15.93
N ILE A 238 -9.16 -7.29 -14.62
CA ILE A 238 -7.97 -8.01 -14.14
C ILE A 238 -7.97 -9.44 -14.63
N LEU A 239 -9.07 -10.17 -14.41
CA LEU A 239 -9.18 -11.58 -14.83
C LEU A 239 -9.12 -11.70 -16.38
N SER A 240 -9.73 -10.78 -17.10
CA SER A 240 -9.68 -10.74 -18.56
C SER A 240 -8.27 -10.45 -19.08
N PHE A 241 -7.54 -9.51 -18.45
CA PHE A 241 -6.15 -9.21 -18.79
C PHE A 241 -5.24 -10.43 -18.56
N ILE A 242 -5.38 -11.13 -17.43
CA ILE A 242 -4.62 -12.34 -17.13
C ILE A 242 -4.86 -13.41 -18.20
N ARG A 243 -6.13 -13.64 -18.59
CA ARG A 243 -6.50 -14.62 -19.64
C ARG A 243 -5.89 -14.27 -20.99
N ALA A 244 -5.96 -13.00 -21.37
CA ALA A 244 -5.46 -12.51 -22.67
C ALA A 244 -3.93 -12.58 -22.77
N ASN A 245 -3.21 -12.54 -21.65
CA ASN A 245 -1.74 -12.50 -21.62
C ASN A 245 -1.10 -13.75 -20.99
N LYS A 246 -1.85 -14.85 -20.85
CA LYS A 246 -1.39 -16.09 -20.18
C LYS A 246 -0.11 -16.70 -20.79
N ASP A 247 0.16 -16.43 -22.06
CA ASP A 247 1.30 -16.97 -22.82
C ASP A 247 2.49 -15.99 -22.93
N LYS A 248 2.42 -14.85 -22.23
CA LYS A 248 3.44 -13.80 -22.23
C LYS A 248 3.74 -13.37 -20.79
N PRO A 249 4.98 -12.96 -20.47
CA PRO A 249 5.23 -12.36 -19.18
C PRO A 249 4.49 -11.01 -19.08
N PHE A 250 3.84 -10.77 -17.96
CA PHE A 250 3.11 -9.54 -17.72
C PHE A 250 3.37 -8.96 -16.33
N PHE A 251 3.27 -7.64 -16.24
CA PHE A 251 3.16 -6.87 -15.02
C PHE A 251 1.77 -6.24 -14.95
N LEU A 252 1.04 -6.54 -13.89
CA LEU A 252 -0.24 -5.94 -13.60
C LEU A 252 -0.17 -5.20 -12.28
N PHE A 253 -0.36 -3.89 -12.31
CA PHE A 253 -0.51 -3.04 -11.13
C PHE A 253 -1.99 -2.78 -10.89
N HIS A 254 -2.47 -3.15 -9.69
CA HIS A 254 -3.84 -2.90 -9.27
C HIS A 254 -3.87 -1.96 -8.06
N PRO A 255 -3.79 -0.64 -8.28
CA PRO A 255 -4.06 0.34 -7.24
C PRO A 255 -5.58 0.38 -7.00
N THR A 256 -6.05 -0.46 -6.06
CA THR A 256 -7.47 -0.53 -5.73
C THR A 256 -7.95 0.72 -5.00
N GLN A 257 -9.26 0.98 -5.01
CA GLN A 257 -9.88 2.00 -4.16
C GLN A 257 -10.13 1.48 -2.73
N LEU A 258 -10.08 0.14 -2.52
CA LEU A 258 -10.42 -0.49 -1.27
C LEU A 258 -9.25 -0.43 -0.27
N PRO A 259 -9.57 -0.18 1.02
CA PRO A 259 -10.85 0.18 1.61
C PRO A 259 -11.04 1.69 1.85
N HIS A 260 -10.49 2.58 0.98
CA HIS A 260 -10.59 4.03 1.10
C HIS A 260 -12.05 4.50 1.18
N GLY A 261 -12.31 5.48 2.01
CA GLY A 261 -13.63 6.06 2.19
C GLY A 261 -13.95 7.24 1.24
N PRO A 262 -15.14 7.82 1.40
CA PRO A 262 -16.23 7.41 2.30
C PRO A 262 -16.75 6.01 2.00
N VAL A 263 -17.23 5.32 3.06
CA VAL A 263 -17.68 3.93 2.95
C VAL A 263 -18.76 3.77 1.90
N ALA A 264 -18.57 2.84 0.98
CA ALA A 264 -19.57 2.45 -0.01
C ALA A 264 -19.37 0.96 -0.37
N ILE A 265 -20.44 0.18 -0.20
CA ILE A 265 -20.44 -1.26 -0.45
C ILE A 265 -21.81 -1.67 -1.00
N PRO A 266 -21.91 -2.56 -2.00
CA PRO A 266 -23.19 -3.00 -2.53
C PRO A 266 -23.98 -3.87 -1.55
N ALA A 267 -23.31 -4.61 -0.68
CA ALA A 267 -23.94 -5.40 0.39
C ALA A 267 -22.97 -5.61 1.54
N VAL A 268 -23.50 -5.73 2.76
CA VAL A 268 -22.70 -6.15 3.93
C VAL A 268 -22.29 -7.61 3.73
N HIS A 269 -21.01 -7.90 3.94
CA HIS A 269 -20.50 -9.27 3.81
C HIS A 269 -21.20 -10.22 4.80
N PRO A 270 -21.58 -11.46 4.39
CA PRO A 270 -22.36 -12.37 5.24
C PRO A 270 -21.71 -12.69 6.60
N GLU A 271 -20.37 -12.78 6.66
CA GLU A 271 -19.62 -12.98 7.92
C GLU A 271 -19.88 -11.87 8.95
N LEU A 272 -20.17 -10.65 8.48
CA LEU A 272 -20.31 -9.46 9.32
C LEU A 272 -21.78 -9.12 9.65
N ALA A 273 -22.73 -9.62 8.88
CA ALA A 273 -24.13 -9.22 8.94
C ALA A 273 -24.71 -9.34 10.36
N ASN A 274 -24.40 -10.42 11.05
CA ASN A 274 -24.94 -10.73 12.39
C ASN A 274 -23.93 -10.46 13.52
N ASN A 275 -22.79 -9.77 13.28
CA ASN A 275 -21.85 -9.45 14.34
C ASN A 275 -22.43 -8.36 15.27
N PRO A 276 -22.72 -8.67 16.56
CA PRO A 276 -23.36 -7.72 17.48
C PRO A 276 -22.40 -6.65 18.02
N GLU A 277 -21.09 -6.84 17.87
CA GLU A 277 -20.06 -5.92 18.37
C GLU A 277 -19.87 -4.71 17.46
N LEU A 278 -20.23 -4.87 16.16
CA LEU A 278 -20.02 -3.87 15.13
C LEU A 278 -21.29 -3.07 14.83
N THR A 279 -21.12 -1.77 14.72
CA THR A 279 -22.17 -0.86 14.24
C THR A 279 -22.37 -1.00 12.72
N PRO A 280 -23.45 -0.46 12.13
CA PRO A 280 -23.68 -0.55 10.69
C PRO A 280 -22.48 -0.08 9.85
N ILE A 281 -21.94 1.12 10.13
CA ILE A 281 -20.80 1.67 9.36
C ILE A 281 -19.53 0.83 9.51
N GLU A 282 -19.29 0.25 10.69
CA GLU A 282 -18.14 -0.64 10.91
C GLU A 282 -18.29 -1.96 10.13
N LYS A 283 -19.51 -2.55 10.09
CA LYS A 283 -19.80 -3.73 9.25
C LYS A 283 -19.56 -3.43 7.77
N GLU A 284 -19.99 -2.27 7.32
CA GLU A 284 -19.86 -1.83 5.94
C GLU A 284 -18.39 -1.60 5.57
N TYR A 285 -17.63 -0.91 6.41
CA TYR A 285 -16.19 -0.73 6.20
C TYR A 285 -15.41 -2.06 6.21
N ALA A 286 -15.68 -2.91 7.20
CA ALA A 286 -15.08 -4.25 7.25
C ALA A 286 -15.46 -5.09 6.01
N SER A 287 -16.66 -4.87 5.44
CA SER A 287 -17.06 -5.51 4.17
C SER A 287 -16.23 -5.04 2.98
N MET A 288 -15.76 -3.78 2.97
CA MET A 288 -14.82 -3.33 1.93
C MET A 288 -13.48 -4.07 2.03
N VAL A 289 -12.98 -4.31 3.25
CA VAL A 289 -11.76 -5.11 3.48
C VAL A 289 -11.97 -6.57 3.07
N LYS A 290 -13.12 -7.15 3.42
CA LYS A 290 -13.48 -8.52 3.00
C LYS A 290 -13.56 -8.66 1.49
N LEU A 291 -14.16 -7.69 0.80
CA LEU A 291 -14.23 -7.68 -0.67
C LEU A 291 -12.82 -7.62 -1.30
N LEU A 292 -11.91 -6.85 -0.72
CA LEU A 292 -10.53 -6.82 -1.17
C LEU A 292 -9.87 -8.19 -1.02
N ASP A 293 -10.06 -8.87 0.12
CA ASP A 293 -9.56 -10.23 0.33
C ASP A 293 -10.17 -11.24 -0.65
N ASP A 294 -11.47 -11.15 -0.93
CA ASP A 294 -12.17 -11.99 -1.90
C ASP A 294 -11.63 -11.78 -3.33
N ASN A 295 -11.33 -10.53 -3.71
CA ASN A 295 -10.71 -10.20 -4.99
C ASN A 295 -9.30 -10.82 -5.11
N VAL A 296 -8.49 -10.77 -4.05
CA VAL A 296 -7.20 -11.49 -4.00
C VAL A 296 -7.41 -12.98 -4.22
N GLY A 297 -8.40 -13.57 -3.55
CA GLY A 297 -8.79 -14.97 -3.72
C GLY A 297 -9.20 -15.32 -5.15
N ALA A 298 -10.00 -14.47 -5.79
CA ALA A 298 -10.42 -14.66 -7.19
C ALA A 298 -9.22 -14.63 -8.16
N ILE A 299 -8.28 -13.70 -7.97
CA ILE A 299 -7.04 -13.61 -8.76
C ILE A 299 -6.20 -14.88 -8.57
N MET A 300 -5.98 -15.33 -7.32
CA MET A 300 -5.22 -16.55 -7.03
C MET A 300 -5.87 -17.80 -7.66
N ASN A 301 -7.19 -17.88 -7.64
CA ASN A 301 -7.94 -18.99 -8.24
C ASN A 301 -7.82 -18.98 -9.77
N GLU A 302 -7.88 -17.82 -10.41
CA GLU A 302 -7.73 -17.70 -11.86
C GLU A 302 -6.30 -18.08 -12.31
N LEU A 303 -5.27 -17.61 -11.59
CA LEU A 303 -3.88 -18.01 -11.86
C LEU A 303 -3.72 -19.53 -11.79
N ARG A 304 -4.29 -20.17 -10.77
CA ARG A 304 -4.26 -21.65 -10.63
C ARG A 304 -5.01 -22.33 -11.76
N ARG A 305 -6.21 -21.85 -12.12
CA ARG A 305 -7.01 -22.38 -13.23
C ARG A 305 -6.27 -22.35 -14.57
N LEU A 306 -5.42 -21.34 -14.77
CA LEU A 306 -4.61 -21.16 -15.97
C LEU A 306 -3.24 -21.84 -15.90
N GLY A 307 -2.86 -22.44 -14.75
CA GLY A 307 -1.53 -23.02 -14.51
C GLY A 307 -0.41 -21.98 -14.42
N LEU A 308 -0.74 -20.73 -14.06
CA LEU A 308 0.21 -19.61 -13.92
C LEU A 308 0.70 -19.39 -12.49
N ASP A 309 0.11 -20.06 -11.50
CA ASP A 309 0.41 -19.91 -10.07
C ASP A 309 1.88 -20.18 -9.73
N LYS A 310 2.53 -21.11 -10.45
CA LYS A 310 3.96 -21.43 -10.30
C LYS A 310 4.91 -20.52 -11.09
N ASN A 311 4.37 -19.57 -11.84
CA ASN A 311 5.15 -18.59 -12.60
C ASN A 311 4.68 -17.15 -12.34
N THR A 312 4.03 -16.89 -11.21
CA THR A 312 3.53 -15.56 -10.86
C THR A 312 3.94 -15.19 -9.45
N ILE A 313 4.48 -13.98 -9.29
CA ILE A 313 4.68 -13.32 -8.00
C ILE A 313 3.49 -12.39 -7.77
N LEU A 314 2.75 -12.64 -6.70
CA LEU A 314 1.68 -11.79 -6.23
C LEU A 314 2.19 -10.95 -5.06
N VAL A 315 2.11 -9.64 -5.17
CA VAL A 315 2.50 -8.69 -4.14
C VAL A 315 1.24 -8.02 -3.58
N PHE A 316 1.12 -7.99 -2.27
CA PHE A 316 0.10 -7.24 -1.57
C PHE A 316 0.76 -6.21 -0.67
N ALA A 317 0.38 -4.94 -0.80
CA ALA A 317 0.83 -3.86 0.05
C ALA A 317 -0.28 -2.81 0.22
N ALA A 318 -0.15 -1.94 1.24
CA ALA A 318 -0.90 -0.70 1.31
C ALA A 318 0.01 0.49 0.94
N ASP A 319 -0.60 1.60 0.56
CA ASP A 319 0.09 2.82 0.15
C ASP A 319 0.57 3.66 1.35
N ASN A 320 -0.23 3.73 2.39
CA ASN A 320 0.05 4.39 3.66
C ASN A 320 -0.60 3.65 4.82
N GLY A 321 -0.44 4.19 6.02
CA GLY A 321 -1.05 3.67 7.22
C GLY A 321 -2.58 3.84 7.24
N HIS A 322 -3.17 3.52 8.39
CA HIS A 322 -4.62 3.42 8.55
C HIS A 322 -5.33 4.78 8.57
N GLU A 323 -6.58 4.80 8.06
CA GLU A 323 -7.53 5.88 8.23
C GLU A 323 -8.90 5.33 8.66
N THR A 324 -9.55 5.98 9.63
CA THR A 324 -10.81 5.49 10.19
C THR A 324 -12.00 6.10 9.46
N TYR A 325 -12.43 5.51 8.37
CA TYR A 325 -13.60 5.95 7.59
C TYR A 325 -14.95 5.58 8.20
N TYR A 326 -14.94 4.82 9.29
CA TYR A 326 -16.12 4.35 10.06
C TYR A 326 -16.33 5.17 11.35
N SER A 327 -15.83 6.40 11.38
CA SER A 327 -15.99 7.30 12.52
C SER A 327 -17.47 7.65 12.77
N GLN A 328 -17.88 7.67 14.05
CA GLN A 328 -19.24 7.95 14.47
C GLN A 328 -19.26 8.52 15.90
N LYS A 329 -20.34 9.22 16.25
CA LYS A 329 -20.50 9.82 17.58
C LYS A 329 -20.40 8.77 18.69
N GLY A 330 -19.59 9.05 19.71
CA GLY A 330 -19.35 8.18 20.85
C GLY A 330 -18.41 7.01 20.58
N ARG A 331 -17.78 6.97 19.39
CA ARG A 331 -16.92 5.87 18.98
C ARG A 331 -16.04 6.28 17.81
N CYS A 332 -14.74 6.48 18.02
CA CYS A 332 -13.80 6.97 17.02
C CYS A 332 -14.29 8.22 16.25
N GLU A 333 -14.58 9.28 16.98
CA GLU A 333 -15.19 10.51 16.43
C GLU A 333 -14.19 11.34 15.62
N LYS A 334 -14.62 11.88 14.48
CA LYS A 334 -13.90 12.96 13.77
C LYS A 334 -14.45 14.35 14.20
N PRO A 335 -13.60 15.36 14.47
CA PRO A 335 -12.13 15.28 14.59
C PRO A 335 -11.71 14.34 15.72
N TYR A 336 -10.63 13.58 15.48
CA TYR A 336 -10.21 12.50 16.38
C TYR A 336 -9.87 13.03 17.77
N ARG A 337 -10.40 12.34 18.77
CA ARG A 337 -10.19 12.67 20.18
C ARG A 337 -9.97 11.44 21.03
N ASN A 338 -9.26 11.62 22.10
CA ASN A 338 -9.18 10.67 23.18
C ASN A 338 -10.56 10.54 23.83
N MET A 339 -11.17 9.37 23.74
CA MET A 339 -12.54 9.14 24.22
C MET A 339 -12.66 9.14 25.74
N GLN A 340 -11.54 9.05 26.48
CA GLN A 340 -11.53 9.10 27.93
C GLN A 340 -11.44 10.54 28.46
N THR A 341 -10.63 11.38 27.81
CA THR A 341 -10.36 12.76 28.26
C THR A 341 -11.16 13.81 27.46
N GLY A 342 -11.61 13.47 26.24
CA GLY A 342 -12.20 14.39 25.28
C GLY A 342 -11.20 15.30 24.56
N THR A 343 -9.89 15.17 24.83
CA THR A 343 -8.81 15.97 24.21
C THR A 343 -8.68 15.58 22.72
N LEU A 344 -8.48 16.57 21.86
CA LEU A 344 -8.18 16.33 20.45
C LEU A 344 -6.75 15.80 20.30
N PHE A 345 -6.57 14.80 19.47
CA PHE A 345 -5.22 14.36 19.07
C PHE A 345 -4.54 15.41 18.19
N ASP A 346 -3.27 15.67 18.45
CA ASP A 346 -2.45 16.68 17.77
C ASP A 346 -1.13 16.14 17.19
N ASP A 347 -0.91 14.81 17.25
CA ASP A 347 0.32 14.12 16.84
C ASP A 347 1.60 14.53 17.58
N TYR A 348 1.48 15.32 18.64
CA TYR A 348 2.62 15.77 19.44
C TYR A 348 2.42 15.49 20.95
N THR A 349 1.62 16.29 21.62
CA THR A 349 1.31 16.13 23.06
C THR A 349 0.31 15.01 23.31
N ASP A 350 -0.66 14.86 22.45
CA ASP A 350 -1.70 13.83 22.54
C ASP A 350 -1.77 13.10 21.18
N LYS A 351 -0.94 12.06 21.06
CA LYS A 351 -0.84 11.25 19.83
C LYS A 351 -2.04 10.32 19.72
N TYR A 352 -2.47 10.08 18.48
CA TYR A 352 -3.52 9.11 18.23
C TYR A 352 -3.07 7.68 18.59
N TYR A 353 -3.90 6.99 19.35
CA TYR A 353 -3.83 5.53 19.55
C TYR A 353 -5.23 4.97 19.44
N SER A 354 -5.39 3.82 18.77
CA SER A 354 -6.69 3.21 18.50
C SER A 354 -7.51 2.93 19.77
N ASP A 355 -6.87 2.46 20.86
CA ASP A 355 -7.50 2.19 22.15
C ASP A 355 -8.03 3.47 22.82
N LEU A 356 -7.30 4.56 22.71
CA LEU A 356 -7.71 5.86 23.25
C LEU A 356 -8.76 6.56 22.37
N ALA A 357 -8.73 6.30 21.08
CA ALA A 357 -9.68 6.86 20.11
C ALA A 357 -11.03 6.12 20.06
N GLY A 358 -11.14 4.95 20.69
CA GLY A 358 -12.32 4.08 20.59
C GLY A 358 -12.44 3.38 19.22
N ASP A 359 -11.33 3.19 18.53
CA ASP A 359 -11.23 2.42 17.28
C ASP A 359 -11.29 0.91 17.58
N ILE A 360 -12.42 0.29 17.24
CA ILE A 360 -12.66 -1.12 17.54
C ILE A 360 -11.75 -2.06 16.74
N PHE A 361 -11.34 -1.66 15.54
CA PHE A 361 -10.54 -2.52 14.67
C PHE A 361 -9.06 -2.49 15.01
N ASN A 362 -8.60 -1.48 15.73
CA ASN A 362 -7.17 -1.26 15.95
C ASN A 362 -6.39 -1.29 14.62
N GLY A 363 -6.89 -0.56 13.64
CA GLY A 363 -6.40 -0.65 12.27
C GLY A 363 -4.94 -0.29 12.08
N ASN A 364 -4.38 0.57 12.95
CA ASN A 364 -2.94 0.86 13.00
C ASN A 364 -2.10 -0.15 13.81
N ALA A 365 -2.69 -1.28 14.24
CA ALA A 365 -2.02 -2.32 15.03
C ALA A 365 -1.35 -1.80 16.33
N GLY A 366 -1.97 -0.82 16.99
CA GLY A 366 -1.49 -0.21 18.23
C GLY A 366 -0.35 0.81 18.06
N MET A 367 0.10 1.08 16.84
CA MET A 367 1.08 2.11 16.55
C MET A 367 0.49 3.51 16.73
N ALA A 368 1.34 4.51 17.01
CA ALA A 368 0.93 5.90 17.10
C ALA A 368 0.60 6.49 15.72
N GLY A 369 -0.39 7.38 15.66
CA GLY A 369 -0.73 8.14 14.46
C GLY A 369 -1.62 7.41 13.46
N LEU A 370 -2.06 8.16 12.48
CA LEU A 370 -2.88 7.74 11.33
C LEU A 370 -2.28 8.29 10.04
N LYS A 371 -2.93 8.01 8.91
CA LYS A 371 -2.71 8.65 7.60
C LYS A 371 -2.38 10.15 7.77
N ARG A 372 -1.46 10.68 6.99
CA ARG A 372 -0.90 12.05 7.01
C ARG A 372 0.16 12.30 8.07
N SER A 373 0.35 11.39 9.02
CA SER A 373 1.35 11.49 10.07
C SER A 373 2.69 10.87 9.66
N ASN A 374 3.79 11.35 10.25
CA ASN A 374 5.09 10.69 10.22
C ASN A 374 5.33 9.79 11.45
N LEU A 375 4.30 9.58 12.27
CA LEU A 375 4.27 8.51 13.27
C LEU A 375 4.08 7.15 12.58
N ASP A 376 4.44 6.07 13.25
CA ASP A 376 4.52 4.74 12.63
C ASP A 376 3.17 4.28 12.06
N GLY A 377 2.07 4.53 12.75
CA GLY A 377 0.73 4.22 12.28
C GLY A 377 0.30 4.94 10.99
N GLY A 378 1.00 6.01 10.59
CA GLY A 378 0.74 6.75 9.36
C GLY A 378 1.52 6.25 8.13
N VAL A 379 2.66 5.59 8.35
CA VAL A 379 3.60 5.23 7.26
C VAL A 379 3.98 3.75 7.23
N HIS A 380 3.72 2.99 8.28
CA HIS A 380 4.01 1.56 8.34
C HIS A 380 2.92 0.76 7.65
N ILE A 381 3.29 -0.03 6.65
CA ILE A 381 2.37 -0.73 5.75
C ILE A 381 2.55 -2.25 5.81
N PRO A 382 1.53 -3.05 5.49
CA PRO A 382 1.71 -4.44 5.13
C PRO A 382 2.46 -4.53 3.80
N LEU A 383 3.43 -5.44 3.69
CA LEU A 383 4.11 -5.79 2.44
C LEU A 383 4.35 -7.29 2.42
N ILE A 384 3.72 -7.98 1.47
CA ILE A 384 3.67 -9.43 1.40
C ILE A 384 3.94 -9.86 -0.03
N PHE A 385 4.88 -10.79 -0.20
CA PHE A 385 5.20 -11.44 -1.47
C PHE A 385 4.78 -12.90 -1.42
N TYR A 386 4.04 -13.33 -2.42
CA TYR A 386 3.60 -14.73 -2.58
C TYR A 386 3.91 -15.22 -3.99
N GLY A 387 4.45 -16.41 -4.11
CA GLY A 387 4.69 -17.08 -5.39
C GLY A 387 5.08 -18.53 -5.11
N GLU A 388 4.21 -19.49 -5.47
CA GLU A 388 4.42 -20.90 -5.16
C GLU A 388 5.70 -21.43 -5.83
N GLY A 389 6.66 -21.85 -5.01
CA GLY A 389 7.98 -22.34 -5.47
C GLY A 389 8.95 -21.23 -5.91
N ILE A 390 8.53 -19.95 -5.92
CA ILE A 390 9.35 -18.80 -6.31
C ILE A 390 9.79 -18.01 -5.08
N ILE A 391 8.84 -17.74 -4.19
CA ILE A 391 9.06 -16.96 -2.97
C ILE A 391 9.11 -17.92 -1.77
N PRO A 392 10.10 -17.79 -0.87
CA PRO A 392 10.18 -18.59 0.34
C PRO A 392 8.88 -18.50 1.16
N ALA A 393 8.37 -19.65 1.59
CA ALA A 393 7.10 -19.74 2.30
C ALA A 393 7.28 -19.56 3.81
N GLY A 394 6.36 -18.82 4.46
CA GLY A 394 6.30 -18.63 5.91
C GLY A 394 7.43 -17.79 6.49
N VAL A 395 8.08 -16.97 5.68
CA VAL A 395 9.15 -16.08 6.12
C VAL A 395 8.57 -14.74 6.59
N LYS A 396 8.99 -14.31 7.79
CA LYS A 396 8.73 -12.97 8.34
C LYS A 396 10.05 -12.23 8.44
N SER A 397 10.31 -11.34 7.48
CA SER A 397 11.55 -10.56 7.43
C SER A 397 11.45 -9.34 8.34
N GLN A 398 12.49 -9.12 9.16
CA GLN A 398 12.65 -7.93 10.00
C GLN A 398 13.47 -6.82 9.31
N GLU A 399 13.86 -7.05 8.05
CA GLU A 399 14.65 -6.09 7.30
C GLU A 399 13.82 -4.85 6.94
N LEU A 400 14.46 -3.68 7.01
CA LEU A 400 13.83 -2.39 6.76
C LEU A 400 13.75 -2.11 5.27
N VAL A 401 12.52 -2.02 4.74
CA VAL A 401 12.23 -1.75 3.33
C VAL A 401 11.20 -0.63 3.15
N SER A 402 11.19 -0.01 1.98
CA SER A 402 10.20 1.00 1.63
C SER A 402 9.60 0.71 0.25
N ASN A 403 8.45 1.32 -0.04
CA ASN A 403 7.78 1.20 -1.33
C ASN A 403 8.68 1.62 -2.52
N TYR A 404 9.55 2.64 -2.37
CA TYR A 404 10.49 3.06 -3.40
C TYR A 404 11.66 2.09 -3.65
N ASP A 405 11.83 1.07 -2.80
CA ASP A 405 12.79 -0.02 -3.02
C ASP A 405 12.29 -1.04 -4.07
N PHE A 406 10.99 -1.04 -4.38
CA PHE A 406 10.41 -2.04 -5.30
C PHE A 406 10.95 -1.89 -6.73
N LEU A 407 11.08 -0.67 -7.24
CA LEU A 407 11.60 -0.43 -8.59
C LEU A 407 13.03 -1.00 -8.78
N PRO A 408 14.04 -0.67 -7.93
CA PRO A 408 15.37 -1.26 -8.05
C PRO A 408 15.38 -2.77 -7.79
N THR A 409 14.47 -3.30 -6.95
CA THR A 409 14.34 -4.75 -6.74
C THR A 409 13.88 -5.47 -8.00
N ILE A 410 12.89 -4.90 -8.72
CA ILE A 410 12.44 -5.42 -10.01
C ILE A 410 13.52 -5.27 -11.07
N ALA A 411 14.22 -4.15 -11.11
CA ALA A 411 15.32 -3.94 -12.06
C ALA A 411 16.42 -5.02 -11.91
N GLU A 412 16.81 -5.34 -10.66
CA GLU A 412 17.74 -6.44 -10.39
C GLU A 412 17.17 -7.80 -10.80
N MET A 413 15.92 -8.10 -10.41
CA MET A 413 15.25 -9.36 -10.75
C MET A 413 15.18 -9.60 -12.26
N LEU A 414 14.94 -8.56 -13.04
CA LEU A 414 14.81 -8.62 -14.49
C LEU A 414 16.11 -8.33 -15.24
N GLN A 415 17.20 -8.10 -14.51
CA GLN A 415 18.53 -7.76 -15.06
C GLN A 415 18.50 -6.52 -15.97
N VAL A 416 17.67 -5.54 -15.61
CA VAL A 416 17.56 -4.23 -16.29
C VAL A 416 18.45 -3.22 -15.57
N SER A 417 19.38 -2.61 -16.31
CA SER A 417 20.22 -1.54 -15.79
C SER A 417 19.43 -0.23 -15.72
N LEU A 418 19.39 0.39 -14.54
CA LEU A 418 18.79 1.70 -14.38
C LEU A 418 19.77 2.79 -14.86
N PRO A 419 19.32 3.74 -15.69
CA PRO A 419 20.18 4.79 -16.24
C PRO A 419 20.62 5.81 -15.20
N VAL A 420 19.85 5.96 -14.12
CA VAL A 420 20.11 6.89 -13.02
C VAL A 420 19.94 6.20 -11.68
N LYS A 421 20.65 6.71 -10.68
CA LYS A 421 20.54 6.21 -9.31
C LYS A 421 19.15 6.59 -8.75
N LYS A 422 18.51 5.63 -8.09
CA LYS A 422 17.29 5.81 -7.31
C LYS A 422 17.63 5.95 -5.82
N ASP A 423 16.68 6.43 -5.03
CA ASP A 423 16.82 6.45 -3.57
C ASP A 423 16.64 5.05 -2.99
N GLY A 424 15.77 4.26 -3.63
CA GLY A 424 15.55 2.87 -3.29
C GLY A 424 16.77 1.99 -3.51
N ILE A 425 16.83 0.92 -2.73
CA ILE A 425 17.80 -0.17 -2.88
C ILE A 425 17.07 -1.45 -3.23
N SER A 426 17.75 -2.36 -3.92
CA SER A 426 17.19 -3.70 -4.13
C SER A 426 17.25 -4.52 -2.85
N PHE A 427 16.13 -5.16 -2.51
CA PHE A 427 16.02 -6.19 -1.48
C PHE A 427 15.79 -7.59 -2.05
N LEU A 428 16.08 -7.80 -3.35
CA LEU A 428 15.90 -9.10 -3.99
C LEU A 428 16.64 -10.24 -3.26
N PRO A 429 17.93 -10.08 -2.85
CA PRO A 429 18.63 -11.12 -2.10
C PRO A 429 17.95 -11.44 -0.76
N THR A 430 17.39 -10.45 -0.08
CA THR A 430 16.60 -10.63 1.15
C THR A 430 15.34 -11.43 0.87
N LEU A 431 14.61 -11.06 -0.19
CA LEU A 431 13.34 -11.69 -0.55
C LEU A 431 13.49 -13.17 -0.93
N VAL A 432 14.53 -13.53 -1.70
CA VAL A 432 14.66 -14.88 -2.28
C VAL A 432 15.60 -15.80 -1.51
N LYS A 433 16.56 -15.25 -0.74
CA LYS A 433 17.59 -16.00 -0.02
C LYS A 433 17.62 -15.72 1.48
N GLY A 434 16.83 -14.75 1.98
CA GLY A 434 16.86 -14.34 3.37
C GLY A 434 18.16 -13.61 3.76
N GLU A 435 18.89 -13.06 2.81
CA GLU A 435 20.09 -12.28 3.08
C GLU A 435 19.72 -10.97 3.78
N LYS A 436 20.60 -10.50 4.65
CA LYS A 436 20.38 -9.22 5.34
C LYS A 436 20.65 -8.04 4.41
N ILE A 437 19.86 -6.99 4.58
CA ILE A 437 20.12 -5.70 3.95
C ILE A 437 21.43 -5.12 4.52
N PRO A 438 22.26 -4.45 3.69
CA PRO A 438 23.53 -3.88 4.14
C PRO A 438 23.37 -2.95 5.36
N ALA A 439 24.34 -3.01 6.27
CA ALA A 439 24.37 -2.15 7.46
C ALA A 439 24.33 -0.66 7.08
N GLY A 440 23.68 0.15 7.93
CA GLY A 440 23.51 1.58 7.70
C GLY A 440 22.29 1.93 6.85
N ARG A 441 21.42 0.94 6.53
CA ARG A 441 20.14 1.20 5.87
C ARG A 441 19.28 2.16 6.71
N TYR A 442 18.67 3.10 6.02
CA TYR A 442 17.59 3.94 6.53
C TYR A 442 16.51 4.15 5.46
N VAL A 443 15.32 4.53 5.90
CA VAL A 443 14.22 4.98 5.04
C VAL A 443 13.81 6.39 5.45
N VAL A 444 13.34 7.18 4.48
CA VAL A 444 12.88 8.55 4.65
C VAL A 444 11.47 8.66 4.12
N PHE A 445 10.65 9.45 4.78
CA PHE A 445 9.27 9.72 4.40
C PHE A 445 8.85 11.12 4.83
N GLY A 446 8.04 11.77 4.01
CA GLY A 446 7.40 13.03 4.31
C GLY A 446 6.13 12.86 5.15
N SER A 447 5.55 13.98 5.57
CA SER A 447 4.19 14.03 6.15
C SER A 447 3.61 15.44 6.10
N ASN A 448 2.35 15.60 6.54
CA ASN A 448 1.76 16.92 6.73
C ASN A 448 2.45 17.72 7.85
N TYR A 449 3.13 17.05 8.75
CA TYR A 449 3.75 17.65 9.94
C TYR A 449 5.26 17.85 9.81
N GLY A 450 5.90 17.18 8.89
CA GLY A 450 7.34 17.22 8.64
C GLY A 450 7.88 15.85 8.24
N PRO A 451 9.14 15.75 7.80
CA PRO A 451 9.75 14.47 7.44
C PRO A 451 10.15 13.64 8.65
N GLY A 452 10.37 12.35 8.37
CA GLY A 452 10.94 11.39 9.30
C GLY A 452 11.99 10.51 8.64
N ILE A 453 12.89 9.97 9.45
CA ILE A 453 13.90 8.99 9.07
C ILE A 453 13.90 7.83 10.06
N LEU A 454 13.92 6.61 9.56
CA LEU A 454 14.05 5.40 10.36
C LEU A 454 15.27 4.61 9.91
N THR A 455 16.09 4.17 10.86
CA THR A 455 17.27 3.34 10.57
C THR A 455 16.99 1.85 10.76
N GLY A 456 17.79 0.98 10.13
CA GLY A 456 17.69 -0.48 10.31
C GLY A 456 17.97 -0.95 11.73
N GLU A 457 18.61 -0.13 12.57
CA GLU A 457 18.78 -0.38 13.98
C GLU A 457 17.52 -0.04 14.81
N GLY A 458 16.47 0.53 14.20
CA GLY A 458 15.20 0.88 14.82
C GLY A 458 15.14 2.30 15.40
N TRP A 459 16.15 3.15 15.16
CA TRP A 459 16.11 4.53 15.57
C TRP A 459 15.32 5.37 14.59
N LYS A 460 14.27 6.04 15.08
CA LYS A 460 13.40 6.94 14.31
C LYS A 460 13.55 8.36 14.82
N LEU A 461 13.89 9.27 13.91
CA LEU A 461 13.83 10.71 14.14
C LEU A 461 12.70 11.28 13.31
N ARG A 462 11.82 12.05 13.93
CA ARG A 462 10.77 12.80 13.23
C ARG A 462 10.88 14.28 13.50
N TYR A 463 10.56 15.09 12.51
CA TYR A 463 10.39 16.53 12.65
C TYR A 463 8.91 16.88 12.81
N TYR A 464 8.58 17.72 13.78
CA TYR A 464 7.25 18.27 13.98
C TYR A 464 7.28 19.79 13.79
N ARG A 465 6.87 20.24 12.61
CA ARG A 465 7.03 21.62 12.16
C ARG A 465 6.30 22.65 13.05
N ALA A 466 5.08 22.34 13.48
CA ALA A 466 4.27 23.30 14.23
C ALA A 466 4.92 23.78 15.54
N LYS A 467 5.88 23.01 16.07
CA LYS A 467 6.66 23.32 17.28
C LYS A 467 8.14 23.53 17.01
N ASP A 468 8.59 23.31 15.77
CA ASP A 468 10.01 23.33 15.37
C ASP A 468 10.87 22.40 16.26
N VAL A 469 10.42 21.16 16.44
CA VAL A 469 11.07 20.18 17.32
C VAL A 469 11.36 18.87 16.57
N PHE A 470 12.43 18.19 17.03
CA PHE A 470 12.75 16.84 16.64
C PHE A 470 12.46 15.90 17.82
N GLU A 471 11.76 14.81 17.57
CA GLU A 471 11.54 13.73 18.53
C GLU A 471 12.30 12.49 18.06
N LEU A 472 12.90 11.76 19.00
CA LEU A 472 13.68 10.55 18.76
C LEU A 472 13.07 9.34 19.47
N TYR A 473 12.88 8.24 18.74
CA TYR A 473 12.34 6.99 19.27
C TYR A 473 13.26 5.81 18.96
N ASN A 474 13.19 4.76 19.79
CA ASN A 474 13.73 3.45 19.47
C ASN A 474 12.56 2.47 19.29
N LEU A 475 12.16 2.19 18.05
CA LEU A 475 10.99 1.36 17.75
C LEU A 475 11.14 -0.11 18.18
N LYS A 476 12.36 -0.59 18.46
CA LYS A 476 12.57 -1.94 19.02
C LYS A 476 12.11 -2.05 20.46
N ASP A 477 12.29 -0.98 21.23
CA ASP A 477 11.96 -0.94 22.66
C ASP A 477 10.62 -0.22 22.90
N ASP A 478 10.28 0.73 22.02
CA ASP A 478 9.07 1.54 22.07
C ASP A 478 8.40 1.63 20.69
N PRO A 479 7.76 0.53 20.21
CA PRO A 479 7.09 0.49 18.91
C PRO A 479 5.85 1.40 18.83
N GLN A 480 5.43 1.97 19.96
CA GLN A 480 4.30 2.88 20.08
C GLN A 480 4.69 4.36 20.13
N GLU A 481 5.99 4.68 20.07
CA GLU A 481 6.50 6.06 20.07
C GLU A 481 5.98 6.89 21.27
N ARG A 482 5.93 6.27 22.47
CA ARG A 482 5.43 6.90 23.69
C ARG A 482 6.47 7.77 24.39
N HIS A 483 7.77 7.44 24.25
CA HIS A 483 8.85 8.05 25.02
C HIS A 483 9.85 8.73 24.08
N ASP A 484 9.79 10.05 24.04
CA ASP A 484 10.79 10.85 23.33
C ASP A 484 12.16 10.76 24.03
N LEU A 485 13.14 10.27 23.29
CA LEU A 485 14.52 10.08 23.73
C LEU A 485 15.47 11.21 23.25
N SER A 486 14.97 12.25 22.61
CA SER A 486 15.79 13.30 22.01
C SER A 486 16.72 13.99 23.02
N GLY A 487 16.21 14.24 24.21
CA GLY A 487 17.00 14.82 25.31
C GLY A 487 18.07 13.89 25.89
N GLN A 488 17.91 12.56 25.74
CA GLN A 488 18.86 11.56 26.25
C GLN A 488 19.98 11.27 25.25
N TYR A 489 19.72 11.41 23.95
CA TYR A 489 20.65 11.08 22.86
C TYR A 489 20.85 12.23 21.87
N PRO A 490 21.32 13.43 22.32
CA PRO A 490 21.43 14.62 21.46
C PRO A 490 22.39 14.41 20.27
N GLU A 491 23.48 13.65 20.46
CA GLU A 491 24.41 13.36 19.35
C GLU A 491 23.76 12.50 18.26
N LYS A 492 22.86 11.58 18.63
CA LYS A 492 22.11 10.77 17.68
C LYS A 492 21.09 11.61 16.93
N VAL A 493 20.41 12.53 17.60
CA VAL A 493 19.51 13.51 16.98
C VAL A 493 20.27 14.31 15.92
N GLU A 494 21.42 14.91 16.27
CA GLU A 494 22.21 15.71 15.32
C GLU A 494 22.73 14.86 14.12
N LYS A 495 23.12 13.61 14.36
CA LYS A 495 23.54 12.71 13.28
C LYS A 495 22.38 12.42 12.31
N LEU A 496 21.21 12.04 12.81
CA LEU A 496 20.05 11.70 11.97
C LEU A 496 19.46 12.93 11.31
N LYS A 497 19.45 14.08 11.99
CA LYS A 497 19.02 15.37 11.44
C LYS A 497 19.86 15.79 10.22
N LYS A 498 21.19 15.59 10.27
CA LYS A 498 22.07 15.87 9.13
C LYS A 498 21.74 14.98 7.92
N ILE A 499 21.46 13.71 8.15
CA ILE A 499 21.06 12.80 7.08
C ILE A 499 19.71 13.22 6.53
N LEU A 500 18.71 13.44 7.39
CA LEU A 500 17.36 13.83 7.00
C LEU A 500 17.35 15.14 6.21
N LEU A 501 18.12 16.13 6.64
CA LEU A 501 18.23 17.41 5.95
C LEU A 501 18.81 17.25 4.54
N LYS A 502 19.85 16.41 4.39
CA LYS A 502 20.43 16.07 3.07
C LYS A 502 19.41 15.37 2.17
N GLU A 503 18.64 14.43 2.70
CA GLU A 503 17.60 13.71 1.95
C GLU A 503 16.39 14.63 1.61
N CYS A 504 16.25 15.76 2.27
CA CYS A 504 15.31 16.83 1.95
C CYS A 504 15.93 17.94 1.08
N ASP A 505 17.01 17.65 0.34
CA ASP A 505 17.72 18.63 -0.53
C ASP A 505 18.10 19.92 0.23
N GLU A 506 18.67 19.79 1.42
CA GLU A 506 19.08 20.86 2.35
C GLU A 506 17.93 21.77 2.85
N ASN A 507 16.67 21.38 2.59
CA ASN A 507 15.48 22.10 3.06
C ASN A 507 14.49 21.15 3.72
N ILE A 508 14.38 21.19 5.04
CA ILE A 508 13.50 20.29 5.82
C ILE A 508 12.02 20.39 5.40
N ASP A 509 11.60 21.54 4.84
CA ASP A 509 10.24 21.77 4.39
C ASP A 509 9.88 20.97 3.12
N ASN A 510 10.87 20.44 2.39
CA ASN A 510 10.63 19.55 1.27
C ASN A 510 9.95 18.24 1.70
N GLY A 511 10.14 17.83 2.95
CA GLY A 511 9.43 16.69 3.53
C GLY A 511 8.03 17.02 4.06
N ILE A 512 7.53 18.24 3.84
CA ILE A 512 6.16 18.61 4.18
C ILE A 512 5.29 18.45 2.94
N ASN A 513 4.51 17.41 2.93
CA ASN A 513 3.61 17.18 1.82
C ASN A 513 2.33 18.00 2.00
N LYS A 514 2.09 18.93 1.07
CA LYS A 514 0.92 19.82 1.06
C LYS A 514 -0.22 19.27 0.20
N ALA A 515 -0.12 18.05 -0.28
CA ALA A 515 -1.16 17.40 -1.07
C ALA A 515 -2.29 16.95 -0.14
N GLY A 516 -3.39 17.70 -0.13
CA GLY A 516 -4.59 17.37 0.63
C GLY A 516 -5.51 18.56 0.78
#